data_b92cbff3701cf8c08a782f9648cf177f
#
_entry.id   b92cbff3701cf8c08a782f9648cf177f
#
_cell.length_a   1.000
_cell.length_b   1.000
_cell.length_c   1.000
_cell.angle_alpha   90.00
_cell.angle_beta   90.00
_cell.angle_gamma   90.00
#
_symmetry.space_group_name_H-M   'P 1'
#
loop_
_entity.id
_entity.type
_entity.pdbx_description
1 polymer ?
#
loop_
_entity_poly.entity_id
_entity_poly.type
_entity_poly.pdbx_seq_one_letter_code
_entity_poly.pdbx_strand_id
1 'polypeptide(L)'
;MNYTELNASIQSFCENYETDFVAAIPTFVKQAEQYIYNAVQLPAIRKNQTANVTAGNQYLSLPDDYLAAFSLSVITPTTLAQSFLLQKDVNFIRESYPAPGSTGTPKHYAQFDANTYIMGPTPDASYGVELHYYFYPQSIVTAGTSWVGDNFDSVLLYGALVEAAIFMKSDPDILTFYKAHFDTSMAALKVLGDGKDRRDAYRSGQVRVPVN
;
A
#
# COMPACT_ATOMS: atom_id res chain seq x y z
N MET A 1 -10.65 -12.15 -13.17
CA MET A 1 -11.32 -11.27 -14.18
C MET A 1 -10.33 -10.25 -14.68
N ASN A 2 -10.12 -10.17 -15.99
CA ASN A 2 -9.29 -9.13 -16.63
C ASN A 2 -10.12 -7.87 -16.93
N TYR A 3 -9.47 -6.79 -17.40
CA TYR A 3 -10.18 -5.52 -17.67
C TYR A 3 -11.24 -5.62 -18.75
N THR A 4 -11.01 -6.41 -19.82
CA THR A 4 -11.97 -6.59 -20.90
C THR A 4 -13.24 -7.28 -20.41
N GLU A 5 -13.09 -8.33 -19.60
CA GLU A 5 -14.20 -9.05 -18.97
C GLU A 5 -14.96 -8.15 -17.98
N LEU A 6 -14.24 -7.36 -17.18
CA LEU A 6 -14.83 -6.42 -16.23
C LEU A 6 -15.66 -5.36 -16.95
N ASN A 7 -15.11 -4.76 -18.01
CA ASN A 7 -15.80 -3.76 -18.82
C ASN A 7 -17.09 -4.33 -19.42
N ALA A 8 -17.02 -5.52 -20.03
CA ALA A 8 -18.19 -6.20 -20.58
C ALA A 8 -19.24 -6.52 -19.52
N SER A 9 -18.80 -6.95 -18.33
CA SER A 9 -19.70 -7.23 -17.20
C SER A 9 -20.41 -5.96 -16.71
N ILE A 10 -19.69 -4.84 -16.54
CA ILE A 10 -20.31 -3.57 -16.13
C ILE A 10 -21.38 -3.14 -17.13
N GLN A 11 -21.09 -3.18 -18.44
CA GLN A 11 -22.06 -2.84 -19.49
C GLN A 11 -23.29 -3.75 -19.42
N SER A 12 -23.10 -5.06 -19.22
CA SER A 12 -24.19 -6.03 -19.13
C SER A 12 -25.05 -5.84 -17.89
N PHE A 13 -24.44 -5.59 -16.70
CA PHE A 13 -25.19 -5.38 -15.45
C PHE A 13 -25.99 -4.07 -15.48
N CYS A 14 -25.45 -3.04 -16.13
CA CYS A 14 -26.11 -1.74 -16.26
C CYS A 14 -27.05 -1.66 -17.47
N GLU A 15 -27.06 -2.71 -18.34
CA GLU A 15 -27.77 -2.72 -19.63
C GLU A 15 -27.53 -1.44 -20.46
N ASN A 16 -26.32 -0.87 -20.33
CA ASN A 16 -25.95 0.39 -20.94
C ASN A 16 -24.70 0.25 -21.81
N TYR A 17 -24.87 0.53 -23.09
CA TYR A 17 -23.83 0.43 -24.15
C TYR A 17 -23.57 1.80 -24.81
N GLU A 18 -24.09 2.89 -24.24
CA GLU A 18 -23.88 4.23 -24.79
C GLU A 18 -22.42 4.64 -24.73
N THR A 19 -21.97 5.35 -25.74
CA THR A 19 -20.56 5.74 -25.90
C THR A 19 -20.02 6.49 -24.67
N ASP A 20 -20.81 7.42 -24.13
CA ASP A 20 -20.42 8.24 -22.99
C ASP A 20 -20.29 7.40 -21.71
N PHE A 21 -21.20 6.44 -21.52
CA PHE A 21 -21.12 5.51 -20.40
C PHE A 21 -19.88 4.61 -20.49
N VAL A 22 -19.66 4.01 -21.65
CA VAL A 22 -18.50 3.14 -21.90
C VAL A 22 -17.18 3.91 -21.71
N ALA A 23 -17.12 5.15 -22.17
CA ALA A 23 -15.96 6.02 -21.97
C ALA A 23 -15.72 6.38 -20.49
N ALA A 24 -16.74 6.35 -19.64
CA ALA A 24 -16.64 6.62 -18.20
C ALA A 24 -16.22 5.39 -17.37
N ILE A 25 -16.41 4.16 -17.85
CA ILE A 25 -16.09 2.92 -17.12
C ILE A 25 -14.66 2.89 -16.56
N PRO A 26 -13.60 3.31 -17.30
CA PRO A 26 -12.25 3.38 -16.73
C PRO A 26 -12.15 4.22 -15.45
N THR A 27 -12.96 5.27 -15.34
CA THR A 27 -13.02 6.13 -14.14
C THR A 27 -13.67 5.40 -12.99
N PHE A 28 -14.78 4.71 -13.20
CA PHE A 28 -15.46 3.93 -12.16
C PHE A 28 -14.56 2.84 -11.60
N VAL A 29 -13.85 2.13 -12.47
CA VAL A 29 -12.92 1.08 -12.08
C VAL A 29 -11.76 1.65 -11.24
N LYS A 30 -11.16 2.77 -11.67
CA LYS A 30 -10.08 3.42 -10.91
C LYS A 30 -10.52 3.90 -9.53
N GLN A 31 -11.73 4.44 -9.41
CA GLN A 31 -12.29 4.87 -8.11
C GLN A 31 -12.53 3.68 -7.19
N ALA A 32 -13.08 2.58 -7.72
CA ALA A 32 -13.25 1.34 -6.96
C ALA A 32 -11.90 0.76 -6.49
N GLU A 33 -10.90 0.68 -7.35
CA GLU A 33 -9.54 0.25 -6.99
C GLU A 33 -8.94 1.12 -5.89
N GLN A 34 -9.07 2.44 -6.01
CA GLN A 34 -8.55 3.38 -5.02
C GLN A 34 -9.20 3.15 -3.65
N TYR A 35 -10.51 2.96 -3.62
CA TYR A 35 -11.22 2.65 -2.38
C TYR A 35 -10.75 1.33 -1.77
N ILE A 36 -10.63 0.27 -2.58
CA ILE A 36 -10.19 -1.06 -2.14
C ILE A 36 -8.78 -0.99 -1.54
N TYR A 37 -7.81 -0.43 -2.27
CA TYR A 37 -6.41 -0.39 -1.82
C TYR A 37 -6.19 0.51 -0.60
N ASN A 38 -6.99 1.55 -0.42
CA ASN A 38 -6.93 2.39 0.79
C ASN A 38 -7.58 1.71 2.01
N ALA A 39 -8.55 0.82 1.79
CA ALA A 39 -9.32 0.21 2.87
C ALA A 39 -8.77 -1.13 3.36
N VAL A 40 -7.89 -1.79 2.58
CA VAL A 40 -7.42 -3.16 2.88
C VAL A 40 -5.91 -3.27 2.73
N GLN A 41 -5.26 -3.82 3.76
CA GLN A 41 -3.84 -4.14 3.75
C GLN A 41 -3.65 -5.58 3.25
N LEU A 42 -3.30 -5.74 1.98
CA LEU A 42 -3.07 -7.05 1.37
C LEU A 42 -1.58 -7.35 1.28
N PRO A 43 -1.14 -8.60 1.57
CA PRO A 43 0.24 -9.00 1.32
C PRO A 43 0.67 -8.86 -0.14
N ALA A 44 -0.29 -8.97 -1.07
CA ALA A 44 -0.06 -8.82 -2.50
C ALA A 44 0.34 -7.41 -2.94
N ILE A 45 0.05 -6.38 -2.12
CA ILE A 45 0.45 -5.00 -2.39
C ILE A 45 1.68 -4.58 -1.59
N ARG A 46 2.53 -5.53 -1.20
CA ARG A 46 3.83 -5.28 -0.57
C ARG A 46 4.95 -5.46 -1.58
N LYS A 47 5.93 -4.58 -1.48
CA LYS A 47 7.21 -4.67 -2.19
C LYS A 47 8.36 -4.60 -1.21
N ASN A 48 9.49 -5.13 -1.65
CA ASN A 48 10.78 -4.97 -1.01
C ASN A 48 11.70 -4.22 -1.96
N GLN A 49 12.37 -3.20 -1.47
CA GLN A 49 13.38 -2.46 -2.21
C GLN A 49 14.61 -2.23 -1.36
N THR A 50 15.77 -2.41 -1.98
CA THR A 50 17.06 -2.16 -1.37
C THR A 50 17.68 -0.88 -1.95
N ALA A 51 18.37 -0.13 -1.10
CA ALA A 51 19.10 1.06 -1.47
C ALA A 51 20.36 1.19 -0.60
N ASN A 52 21.16 2.23 -0.82
CA ASN A 52 22.28 2.57 0.05
C ASN A 52 22.09 3.98 0.60
N VAL A 53 22.38 4.15 1.88
CA VAL A 53 22.51 5.48 2.48
C VAL A 53 23.98 5.85 2.55
N THR A 54 24.27 7.12 2.35
CA THR A 54 25.62 7.66 2.33
C THR A 54 25.98 8.22 3.70
N ALA A 55 27.21 8.03 4.12
CA ALA A 55 27.73 8.65 5.37
C ALA A 55 27.48 10.17 5.37
N GLY A 56 27.02 10.69 6.50
CA GLY A 56 26.72 12.10 6.67
C GLY A 56 25.36 12.55 6.10
N ASN A 57 24.63 11.69 5.40
CA ASN A 57 23.28 12.01 4.88
C ASN A 57 22.23 11.30 5.71
N GLN A 58 21.39 12.07 6.42
CA GLN A 58 20.30 11.54 7.23
C GLN A 58 19.01 11.30 6.45
N TYR A 59 18.95 11.64 5.16
CA TYR A 59 17.75 11.54 4.35
C TYR A 59 17.81 10.33 3.42
N LEU A 60 16.69 9.62 3.33
CA LEU A 60 16.48 8.49 2.44
C LEU A 60 15.28 8.76 1.54
N SER A 61 15.49 8.80 0.21
CA SER A 61 14.41 8.95 -0.76
C SER A 61 13.56 7.68 -0.82
N LEU A 62 12.25 7.86 -0.92
CA LEU A 62 11.27 6.80 -1.06
C LEU A 62 11.00 6.49 -2.53
N PRO A 63 10.54 5.26 -2.85
CA PRO A 63 10.07 4.92 -4.19
C PRO A 63 8.85 5.75 -4.60
N ASP A 64 8.69 6.00 -5.92
CA ASP A 64 7.57 6.78 -6.46
C ASP A 64 6.20 6.12 -6.23
N ASP A 65 6.17 4.78 -6.07
CA ASP A 65 4.96 4.01 -5.81
C ASP A 65 4.72 3.72 -4.31
N TYR A 66 5.48 4.41 -3.43
CA TYR A 66 5.36 4.25 -1.99
C TYR A 66 4.00 4.73 -1.47
N LEU A 67 3.33 3.87 -0.69
CA LEU A 67 2.08 4.20 0.00
C LEU A 67 2.28 4.27 1.53
N ALA A 68 2.86 3.22 2.12
CA ALA A 68 3.10 3.15 3.56
C ALA A 68 4.22 2.18 3.90
N ALA A 69 5.02 2.48 4.93
CA ALA A 69 6.06 1.57 5.40
C ALA A 69 5.46 0.35 6.11
N PHE A 70 6.03 -0.81 5.81
CA PHE A 70 5.84 -1.99 6.62
C PHE A 70 7.02 -2.18 7.59
N SER A 71 8.25 -2.11 7.10
CA SER A 71 9.47 -2.10 7.91
C SER A 71 10.64 -1.50 7.14
N LEU A 72 11.55 -0.88 7.86
CA LEU A 72 12.82 -0.38 7.34
C LEU A 72 13.95 -0.98 8.18
N SER A 73 14.95 -1.50 7.51
CA SER A 73 16.16 -2.04 8.16
C SER A 73 17.42 -1.49 7.53
N VAL A 74 18.48 -1.50 8.35
CA VAL A 74 19.84 -1.13 7.95
C VAL A 74 20.71 -2.38 7.97
N ILE A 75 21.53 -2.56 6.94
CA ILE A 75 22.45 -3.68 6.80
C ILE A 75 23.87 -3.15 6.99
N THR A 76 24.57 -3.65 8.01
CA THR A 76 25.94 -3.25 8.31
C THR A 76 26.89 -3.82 7.24
N PRO A 77 27.72 -2.99 6.60
CA PRO A 77 28.52 -3.45 5.45
C PRO A 77 29.58 -4.50 5.80
N THR A 78 30.08 -4.49 7.04
CA THR A 78 31.14 -5.41 7.49
C THR A 78 30.61 -6.78 7.91
N THR A 79 29.51 -6.81 8.66
CA THR A 79 28.98 -8.04 9.26
C THR A 79 27.77 -8.59 8.52
N LEU A 80 27.20 -7.82 7.60
CA LEU A 80 25.92 -8.07 6.92
C LEU A 80 24.76 -8.25 7.92
N ALA A 81 24.95 -7.83 9.16
CA ALA A 81 23.91 -7.87 10.18
C ALA A 81 22.82 -6.85 9.84
N GLN A 82 21.60 -7.32 9.88
CA GLN A 82 20.39 -6.52 9.63
C GLN A 82 19.79 -6.03 10.94
N SER A 83 19.58 -4.73 11.04
CA SER A 83 18.96 -4.08 12.18
C SER A 83 17.72 -3.31 11.75
N PHE A 84 16.56 -3.62 12.36
CA PHE A 84 15.32 -2.92 12.06
C PHE A 84 15.24 -1.58 12.80
N LEU A 85 14.85 -0.54 12.07
CA LEU A 85 14.68 0.80 12.61
C LEU A 85 13.27 0.94 13.21
N LEU A 86 13.16 1.76 14.25
CA LEU A 86 11.88 2.10 14.86
C LEU A 86 11.33 3.37 14.25
N GLN A 87 10.07 3.32 13.80
CA GLN A 87 9.38 4.51 13.33
C GLN A 87 9.06 5.45 14.50
N LYS A 88 9.38 6.72 14.33
CA LYS A 88 9.17 7.81 15.28
C LYS A 88 8.67 9.05 14.55
N ASP A 89 8.37 10.12 15.31
CA ASP A 89 8.08 11.43 14.73
C ASP A 89 9.37 12.20 14.40
N VAL A 90 9.26 13.13 13.46
CA VAL A 90 10.39 14.02 13.07
C VAL A 90 10.93 14.79 14.26
N ASN A 91 10.04 15.27 15.15
CA ASN A 91 10.43 16.00 16.35
C ASN A 91 11.29 15.14 17.28
N PHE A 92 10.90 13.87 17.49
CA PHE A 92 11.70 12.91 18.26
C PHE A 92 13.12 12.77 17.72
N ILE A 93 13.27 12.65 16.38
CA ILE A 93 14.60 12.52 15.77
C ILE A 93 15.41 13.80 15.95
N ARG A 94 14.79 14.97 15.78
CA ARG A 94 15.42 16.27 15.95
C ARG A 94 15.83 16.55 17.40
N GLU A 95 15.04 16.12 18.37
CA GLU A 95 15.36 16.26 19.80
C GLU A 95 16.41 15.26 20.25
N SER A 96 16.32 14.00 19.80
CA SER A 96 17.27 12.95 20.18
C SER A 96 18.65 13.13 19.51
N TYR A 97 18.70 13.73 18.33
CA TYR A 97 19.91 13.92 17.55
C TYR A 97 20.01 15.36 17.03
N PRO A 98 20.13 16.35 17.95
CA PRO A 98 20.03 17.77 17.60
C PRO A 98 21.23 18.30 16.82
N ALA A 99 22.40 17.68 16.98
CA ALA A 99 23.62 18.13 16.31
C ALA A 99 23.84 17.33 15.00
N PRO A 100 24.19 18.02 13.89
CA PRO A 100 24.55 17.33 12.64
C PRO A 100 25.71 16.33 12.78
N GLY A 101 26.57 16.52 13.78
CA GLY A 101 27.67 15.63 14.14
C GLY A 101 27.28 14.41 14.98
N SER A 102 26.00 14.25 15.35
CA SER A 102 25.51 13.03 15.99
C SER A 102 25.39 11.90 14.96
N THR A 103 26.53 11.29 14.64
CA THR A 103 26.64 10.21 13.66
C THR A 103 26.69 8.83 14.32
N GLY A 104 26.24 7.82 13.62
CA GLY A 104 26.28 6.43 14.06
C GLY A 104 25.38 5.54 13.19
N THR A 105 25.29 4.27 13.54
CA THR A 105 24.33 3.38 12.87
C THR A 105 22.89 3.83 13.14
N PRO A 106 22.08 4.10 12.11
CA PRO A 106 20.70 4.54 12.28
C PRO A 106 19.86 3.55 13.09
N LYS A 107 19.03 4.07 13.99
CA LYS A 107 18.15 3.29 14.88
C LYS A 107 16.68 3.68 14.74
N HIS A 108 16.42 4.91 14.32
CA HIS A 108 15.09 5.47 14.19
C HIS A 108 14.91 6.10 12.82
N TYR A 109 13.66 6.15 12.36
CA TYR A 109 13.30 6.89 11.16
C TYR A 109 11.95 7.56 11.35
N ALA A 110 11.72 8.63 10.60
CA ALA A 110 10.44 9.33 10.52
C ALA A 110 10.15 9.76 9.09
N GLN A 111 8.88 9.90 8.75
CA GLN A 111 8.48 10.49 7.47
C GLN A 111 8.69 12.00 7.55
N PHE A 112 9.63 12.50 6.75
CA PHE A 112 9.97 13.93 6.71
C PHE A 112 9.07 14.70 5.76
N ASP A 113 8.84 14.15 4.58
CA ASP A 113 7.89 14.61 3.58
C ASP A 113 7.28 13.42 2.82
N ALA A 114 6.50 13.68 1.76
CA ALA A 114 5.82 12.64 1.00
C ALA A 114 6.78 11.59 0.42
N ASN A 115 8.01 11.98 0.07
CA ASN A 115 8.96 11.15 -0.67
C ASN A 115 10.29 10.92 0.05
N THR A 116 10.39 11.32 1.35
CA THR A 116 11.66 11.28 2.08
C THR A 116 11.48 10.82 3.52
N TYR A 117 12.32 9.91 3.96
CA TYR A 117 12.53 9.63 5.37
C TYR A 117 13.72 10.39 5.93
N ILE A 118 13.61 10.81 7.19
CA ILE A 118 14.73 11.25 8.01
C ILE A 118 15.11 10.11 8.96
N MET A 119 16.42 9.84 9.09
CA MET A 119 16.96 8.80 9.95
C MET A 119 17.77 9.42 11.09
N GLY A 120 17.79 8.73 12.22
CA GLY A 120 18.59 9.13 13.38
C GLY A 120 19.20 7.93 14.11
N PRO A 121 20.48 8.05 14.55
CA PRO A 121 21.46 9.12 14.25
C PRO A 121 21.81 9.19 12.76
N THR A 122 22.48 10.27 12.36
CA THR A 122 22.99 10.41 10.97
C THR A 122 23.97 9.28 10.68
N PRO A 123 23.85 8.59 9.52
CA PRO A 123 24.77 7.48 9.17
C PRO A 123 26.25 7.92 9.24
N ASP A 124 27.08 7.16 9.96
CA ASP A 124 28.52 7.36 10.06
C ASP A 124 29.30 6.66 8.96
N ALA A 125 28.66 5.73 8.26
CA ALA A 125 29.20 4.99 7.13
C ALA A 125 28.13 4.80 6.04
N SER A 126 28.51 4.22 4.91
CA SER A 126 27.55 3.78 3.90
C SER A 126 26.93 2.46 4.35
N TYR A 127 25.62 2.46 4.56
CA TYR A 127 24.86 1.27 4.93
C TYR A 127 23.92 0.86 3.81
N GLY A 128 23.77 -0.46 3.60
CA GLY A 128 22.63 -0.98 2.86
C GLY A 128 21.35 -0.73 3.64
N VAL A 129 20.28 -0.38 2.97
CA VAL A 129 18.94 -0.29 3.56
C VAL A 129 17.98 -1.18 2.79
N GLU A 130 17.06 -1.78 3.52
CA GLU A 130 15.99 -2.59 2.97
C GLU A 130 14.66 -2.07 3.46
N LEU A 131 13.82 -1.62 2.53
CA LEU A 131 12.50 -1.08 2.77
C LEU A 131 11.46 -2.08 2.32
N HIS A 132 10.66 -2.62 3.25
CA HIS A 132 9.41 -3.30 2.97
C HIS A 132 8.28 -2.28 3.07
N TYR A 133 7.47 -2.16 2.01
CA TYR A 133 6.43 -1.14 1.96
C TYR A 133 5.21 -1.61 1.19
N TYR A 134 4.08 -0.97 1.46
CA TYR A 134 2.88 -1.07 0.64
C TYR A 134 3.02 -0.11 -0.54
N PHE A 135 2.74 -0.62 -1.74
CA PHE A 135 2.76 0.19 -2.95
C PHE A 135 1.36 0.34 -3.52
N TYR A 136 1.17 1.36 -4.33
CA TYR A 136 -0.06 1.55 -5.11
C TYR A 136 0.04 0.73 -6.39
N PRO A 137 -0.76 -0.35 -6.55
CA PRO A 137 -0.73 -1.14 -7.77
C PRO A 137 -1.13 -0.33 -8.99
N GLN A 138 -0.57 -0.67 -10.14
CA GLN A 138 -1.05 -0.14 -11.40
C GLN A 138 -2.49 -0.58 -11.62
N SER A 139 -3.36 0.36 -12.07
CA SER A 139 -4.77 0.08 -12.33
C SER A 139 -4.93 -1.05 -13.35
N ILE A 140 -5.93 -1.93 -13.14
CA ILE A 140 -6.33 -2.97 -14.09
C ILE A 140 -6.65 -2.39 -15.47
N VAL A 141 -7.13 -1.15 -15.53
CA VAL A 141 -7.41 -0.41 -16.77
C VAL A 141 -6.17 -0.28 -17.65
N THR A 142 -5.01 -0.08 -17.03
CA THR A 142 -3.73 0.11 -17.75
C THR A 142 -2.94 -1.20 -17.85
N ALA A 143 -2.94 -2.00 -16.79
CA ALA A 143 -2.19 -3.25 -16.73
C ALA A 143 -2.91 -4.43 -17.43
N GLY A 144 -4.23 -4.29 -17.66
CA GLY A 144 -5.07 -5.36 -18.21
C GLY A 144 -5.51 -6.40 -17.19
N THR A 145 -4.71 -6.67 -16.16
CA THR A 145 -5.00 -7.57 -15.03
C THR A 145 -4.57 -6.94 -13.72
N SER A 146 -5.14 -7.38 -12.61
CA SER A 146 -4.72 -7.00 -11.27
C SER A 146 -4.92 -8.16 -10.30
N TRP A 147 -4.19 -8.16 -9.18
CA TRP A 147 -4.36 -9.20 -8.16
C TRP A 147 -5.80 -9.27 -7.64
N VAL A 148 -6.45 -8.12 -7.45
CA VAL A 148 -7.86 -8.06 -7.01
C VAL A 148 -8.77 -8.62 -8.10
N GLY A 149 -8.55 -8.26 -9.35
CA GLY A 149 -9.31 -8.81 -10.48
C GLY A 149 -9.21 -10.34 -10.61
N ASP A 150 -8.02 -10.90 -10.36
CA ASP A 150 -7.78 -12.33 -10.50
C ASP A 150 -8.24 -13.16 -9.29
N ASN A 151 -8.20 -12.59 -8.08
CA ASN A 151 -8.47 -13.35 -6.84
C ASN A 151 -9.74 -12.91 -6.10
N PHE A 152 -10.27 -11.73 -6.39
CA PHE A 152 -11.43 -11.14 -5.69
C PHE A 152 -12.24 -10.23 -6.62
N ASP A 153 -12.59 -10.74 -7.78
CA ASP A 153 -13.27 -10.01 -8.85
C ASP A 153 -14.62 -9.39 -8.43
N SER A 154 -15.33 -10.02 -7.50
CA SER A 154 -16.59 -9.50 -6.98
C SER A 154 -16.46 -8.13 -6.32
N VAL A 155 -15.39 -7.88 -5.56
CA VAL A 155 -15.15 -6.57 -4.94
C VAL A 155 -14.95 -5.50 -6.01
N LEU A 156 -14.16 -5.79 -7.02
CA LEU A 156 -13.87 -4.84 -8.08
C LEU A 156 -15.10 -4.55 -8.94
N LEU A 157 -15.85 -5.60 -9.29
CA LEU A 157 -17.07 -5.48 -10.08
C LEU A 157 -18.13 -4.65 -9.34
N TYR A 158 -18.49 -5.03 -8.11
CA TYR A 158 -19.52 -4.31 -7.36
C TYR A 158 -19.08 -2.90 -6.96
N GLY A 159 -17.79 -2.67 -6.70
CA GLY A 159 -17.25 -1.33 -6.50
C GLY A 159 -17.46 -0.44 -7.73
N ALA A 160 -17.12 -0.94 -8.91
CA ALA A 160 -17.34 -0.22 -10.17
C ALA A 160 -18.84 -0.04 -10.50
N LEU A 161 -19.70 -1.01 -10.15
CA LEU A 161 -21.15 -0.92 -10.35
C LEU A 161 -21.80 0.14 -9.44
N VAL A 162 -21.30 0.36 -8.24
CA VAL A 162 -21.74 1.46 -7.35
C VAL A 162 -21.47 2.80 -8.02
N GLU A 163 -20.26 3.01 -8.55
CA GLU A 163 -19.90 4.24 -9.24
C GLU A 163 -20.71 4.43 -10.54
N ALA A 164 -20.92 3.35 -11.28
CA ALA A 164 -21.75 3.36 -12.50
C ALA A 164 -23.21 3.72 -12.18
N ALA A 165 -23.80 3.18 -11.11
CA ALA A 165 -25.15 3.49 -10.69
C ALA A 165 -25.29 4.96 -10.27
N ILE A 166 -24.29 5.53 -9.61
CA ILE A 166 -24.24 6.96 -9.29
C ILE A 166 -24.19 7.80 -10.56
N PHE A 167 -23.36 7.43 -11.52
CA PHE A 167 -23.25 8.12 -12.80
C PHE A 167 -24.56 8.14 -13.58
N MET A 168 -25.24 6.99 -13.64
CA MET A 168 -26.52 6.84 -14.33
C MET A 168 -27.69 7.45 -13.56
N LYS A 169 -27.49 7.91 -12.31
CA LYS A 169 -28.56 8.34 -11.39
C LYS A 169 -29.64 7.26 -11.27
N SER A 170 -29.18 6.02 -11.09
CA SER A 170 -30.07 4.85 -10.98
C SER A 170 -30.98 4.93 -9.78
N ASP A 171 -32.01 4.06 -9.77
CA ASP A 171 -32.94 3.93 -8.66
C ASP A 171 -32.18 3.66 -7.35
N PRO A 172 -32.55 4.31 -6.22
CA PRO A 172 -31.93 4.10 -4.90
C PRO A 172 -31.87 2.64 -4.46
N ASP A 173 -32.83 1.82 -4.85
CA ASP A 173 -32.87 0.39 -4.51
C ASP A 173 -31.74 -0.38 -5.21
N ILE A 174 -31.44 -0.07 -6.47
CA ILE A 174 -30.34 -0.66 -7.24
C ILE A 174 -28.98 -0.26 -6.62
N LEU A 175 -28.84 1.02 -6.30
CA LEU A 175 -27.63 1.52 -5.64
C LEU A 175 -27.41 0.84 -4.28
N THR A 176 -28.46 0.70 -3.48
CA THR A 176 -28.41 0.03 -2.18
C THR A 176 -28.03 -1.45 -2.33
N PHE A 177 -28.55 -2.13 -3.33
CA PHE A 177 -28.23 -3.52 -3.64
C PHE A 177 -26.73 -3.68 -4.01
N TYR A 178 -26.20 -2.89 -4.94
CA TYR A 178 -24.79 -2.96 -5.33
C TYR A 178 -23.87 -2.63 -4.16
N LYS A 179 -24.22 -1.61 -3.37
CA LYS A 179 -23.46 -1.24 -2.19
C LYS A 179 -23.42 -2.35 -1.14
N ALA A 180 -24.54 -3.01 -0.87
CA ALA A 180 -24.59 -4.13 0.09
C ALA A 180 -23.68 -5.30 -0.35
N HIS A 181 -23.66 -5.61 -1.64
CA HIS A 181 -22.76 -6.63 -2.20
C HIS A 181 -21.29 -6.20 -2.13
N PHE A 182 -21.00 -4.95 -2.44
CA PHE A 182 -19.66 -4.38 -2.30
C PHE A 182 -19.16 -4.46 -0.86
N ASP A 183 -19.97 -4.00 0.11
CA ASP A 183 -19.61 -4.01 1.54
C ASP A 183 -19.38 -5.45 2.06
N THR A 184 -20.21 -6.41 1.65
CA THR A 184 -20.05 -7.83 1.98
C THR A 184 -18.74 -8.38 1.41
N SER A 185 -18.45 -8.10 0.15
CA SER A 185 -17.23 -8.55 -0.52
C SER A 185 -15.99 -7.89 0.08
N MET A 186 -16.06 -6.59 0.44
CA MET A 186 -14.99 -5.88 1.14
C MET A 186 -14.71 -6.46 2.52
N ALA A 187 -15.76 -6.84 3.27
CA ALA A 187 -15.59 -7.50 4.57
C ALA A 187 -14.82 -8.84 4.41
N ALA A 188 -15.18 -9.65 3.41
CA ALA A 188 -14.48 -10.90 3.12
C ALA A 188 -13.02 -10.69 2.71
N LEU A 189 -12.75 -9.65 1.90
CA LEU A 189 -11.40 -9.29 1.49
C LEU A 189 -10.55 -8.83 2.69
N LYS A 190 -11.10 -8.05 3.62
CA LYS A 190 -10.43 -7.66 4.87
C LYS A 190 -10.06 -8.87 5.73
N VAL A 191 -10.98 -9.80 5.89
CA VAL A 191 -10.72 -11.05 6.64
C VAL A 191 -9.60 -11.86 5.99
N LEU A 192 -9.54 -11.90 4.65
CA LEU A 192 -8.45 -12.56 3.93
C LEU A 192 -7.11 -11.86 4.16
N GLY A 193 -7.06 -10.53 4.12
CA GLY A 193 -5.87 -9.73 4.41
C GLY A 193 -5.37 -9.98 5.84
N ASP A 194 -6.22 -9.78 6.82
CA ASP A 194 -5.91 -9.98 8.24
C ASP A 194 -5.54 -11.43 8.58
N GLY A 195 -6.23 -12.40 8.00
CA GLY A 195 -6.02 -13.82 8.29
C GLY A 195 -4.64 -14.32 7.85
N LYS A 196 -4.11 -13.81 6.76
CA LYS A 196 -2.75 -14.15 6.29
C LYS A 196 -1.65 -13.48 7.12
N ASP A 197 -1.96 -12.34 7.75
CA ASP A 197 -1.00 -11.60 8.57
C ASP A 197 -0.94 -12.05 10.03
N ARG A 198 -2.01 -12.66 10.56
CA ARG A 198 -2.11 -13.08 11.97
C ARG A 198 -1.31 -14.32 12.32
N ARG A 199 -0.71 -15.01 11.39
CA ARG A 199 0.06 -16.24 11.66
C ARG A 199 1.44 -16.02 12.24
N ASP A 200 1.93 -14.78 12.28
CA ASP A 200 3.21 -14.47 12.90
C ASP A 200 2.99 -13.95 14.34
N ALA A 201 3.31 -14.77 15.34
CA ALA A 201 3.21 -14.42 16.76
C ALA A 201 4.08 -13.20 17.14
N TYR A 202 5.08 -12.86 16.33
CA TYR A 202 5.95 -11.70 16.54
C TYR A 202 5.27 -10.37 16.14
N ARG A 203 4.15 -10.38 15.43
CA ARG A 203 3.43 -9.16 15.02
C ARG A 203 2.51 -8.58 16.07
N SER A 204 2.23 -9.31 17.16
CA SER A 204 1.33 -8.87 18.22
C SER A 204 1.99 -7.96 19.28
N GLY A 205 3.00 -7.19 18.89
CA GLY A 205 3.64 -6.20 19.77
C GLY A 205 4.64 -6.75 20.80
N GLN A 206 5.01 -8.00 20.71
CA GLN A 206 6.08 -8.55 21.55
C GLN A 206 7.45 -8.03 21.11
N VAL A 207 8.25 -7.63 22.10
CA VAL A 207 9.64 -7.21 21.88
C VAL A 207 10.40 -8.37 21.26
N ARG A 208 10.98 -8.16 20.07
CA ARG A 208 11.85 -9.15 19.43
C ARG A 208 13.16 -9.24 20.21
N VAL A 209 13.36 -10.33 20.92
CA VAL A 209 14.64 -10.64 21.52
C VAL A 209 15.47 -11.40 20.47
N PRO A 210 16.71 -10.95 20.14
CA PRO A 210 17.58 -11.71 19.26
C PRO A 210 17.83 -13.09 19.87
N VAL A 211 17.63 -14.14 19.10
CA VAL A 211 18.03 -15.50 19.48
C VAL A 211 19.54 -15.58 19.21
N ASN A 212 20.34 -15.73 20.27
CA ASN A 212 21.79 -15.94 20.18
C ASN A 212 22.11 -17.33 19.67
#